data_481f5d5e567ea95c7b31a14ec33ec212
#
_entry.id   481f5d5e567ea95c7b31a14ec33ec212
#
_cell.length_a   1.000
_cell.length_b   1.000
_cell.length_c   1.000
_cell.angle_alpha   90.00
_cell.angle_beta   90.00
_cell.angle_gamma   90.00
#
_symmetry.space_group_name_H-M   'P 1'
#
loop_
_entity.id
_entity.type
_entity.pdbx_description
1 polymer ?
#
loop_
_entity_poly.entity_id
_entity_poly.type
_entity_poly.pdbx_seq_one_letter_code
_entity_poly.pdbx_strand_id
1 'polypeptide(L)'
;LGYPESYYSPPAEALEEIQIVRGAASLQYGTQFGGLVNFIIKKPVKNKFMEVISRNTLGSNGLYTNFTSVSGTNKKLSYYAYVNSKKGDGFRDNSSYDSTNSHLFLAYDFNQKTKLSSEVSYLTYLAQQAGGLSDNMFNQDPFQSNRSRNWFELKWLLYNIKLDHKFSEKTNFTLNFFGLNSQRNALGIRYNRVDQIDSGEERDLIKGDFNNYGLESRILHNYNFLNKKSIFLFGLKYYKSDNSSVQGPGTDGYGPNFDFQYQDYPYYNNQSNYKYPNQNISLFTENIFYISDKISLTPGIRYENIRTESDGYYSQINFDNAGNVIYDNTVFENKVRNRSFLLFGLGASYKPNKYIEMYANASQNYRSVTFSDISIFNPAFVIDPNISDEKGYTVDLGIRGNNKKLISYDISLFHLFYNDRIGFTQIVSDDGNIKSQRGNVGNAVIFGVESIIDFNLNKIFIRDNNFIFNYFINTSVIESEYIKSEINGITGKRLEFVPKLNIKTGAKIGYKNLLLNIQYTYLSNQFTDSSNSVESNLSGVIGQIPAYDILDFSSSYKLKNYKLEFGINNILDNHYFVRRATGYPGPGIIPSPPRNYYITLQLKF
;
A
#
# COMPACT_ATOMS: atom_id res chain seq x y z
N LEU A 1 0.36 -6.45 11.39
CA LEU A 1 0.52 -7.71 12.09
C LEU A 1 1.54 -8.54 11.33
N GLY A 2 2.64 -8.92 11.92
CA GLY A 2 3.73 -9.59 11.26
C GLY A 2 4.68 -8.63 10.53
N TYR A 3 5.37 -9.10 9.51
CA TYR A 3 6.30 -8.30 8.73
C TYR A 3 5.53 -7.26 7.89
N PRO A 4 5.92 -5.98 7.91
CA PRO A 4 5.12 -4.90 7.33
C PRO A 4 5.22 -4.79 5.82
N GLU A 5 5.98 -5.66 5.14
CA GLU A 5 6.18 -5.57 3.71
C GLU A 5 5.01 -6.18 2.95
N SER A 6 4.49 -5.43 1.99
CA SER A 6 3.45 -5.87 1.07
C SER A 6 3.78 -5.36 -0.33
N TYR A 7 4.15 -6.28 -1.20
CA TYR A 7 4.58 -5.96 -2.56
C TYR A 7 3.55 -6.38 -3.62
N TYR A 8 2.51 -7.11 -3.23
CA TYR A 8 1.49 -7.53 -4.17
C TYR A 8 0.45 -6.44 -4.39
N SER A 9 0.21 -6.14 -5.68
CA SER A 9 -0.95 -5.38 -6.14
C SER A 9 -1.53 -6.09 -7.37
N PRO A 10 -2.83 -6.35 -7.41
CA PRO A 10 -3.44 -6.93 -8.61
C PRO A 10 -3.37 -5.93 -9.77
N PRO A 11 -3.23 -6.41 -11.02
CA PRO A 11 -3.27 -5.54 -12.18
C PRO A 11 -4.64 -4.85 -12.28
N ALA A 12 -4.65 -3.57 -12.68
CA ALA A 12 -5.87 -2.78 -12.78
C ALA A 12 -6.92 -3.41 -13.72
N GLU A 13 -6.46 -4.11 -14.74
CA GLU A 13 -7.28 -4.87 -15.70
C GLU A 13 -8.10 -5.98 -15.04
N ALA A 14 -7.61 -6.54 -13.93
CA ALA A 14 -8.30 -7.61 -13.19
C ALA A 14 -9.30 -7.07 -12.17
N LEU A 15 -9.29 -5.77 -11.86
CA LEU A 15 -10.16 -5.18 -10.83
C LEU A 15 -11.56 -4.89 -11.37
N GLU A 16 -12.58 -5.20 -10.56
CA GLU A 16 -13.95 -4.74 -10.72
C GLU A 16 -14.12 -3.36 -10.06
N GLU A 17 -13.59 -3.21 -8.84
CA GLU A 17 -13.62 -1.95 -8.10
C GLU A 17 -12.53 -1.89 -7.02
N ILE A 18 -12.26 -0.68 -6.54
CA ILE A 18 -11.44 -0.42 -5.36
C ILE A 18 -12.34 0.19 -4.30
N GLN A 19 -12.43 -0.47 -3.14
CA GLN A 19 -13.24 -0.01 -2.00
C GLN A 19 -12.35 0.63 -0.95
N ILE A 20 -12.75 1.80 -0.47
CA ILE A 20 -12.12 2.47 0.68
C ILE A 20 -13.09 2.37 1.86
N VAL A 21 -12.68 1.66 2.92
CA VAL A 21 -13.48 1.44 4.12
C VAL A 21 -12.89 2.27 5.26
N ARG A 22 -13.69 3.13 5.85
CA ARG A 22 -13.31 4.04 6.95
C ARG A 22 -14.26 3.89 8.14
N GLY A 23 -13.86 4.46 9.28
CA GLY A 23 -14.68 4.55 10.48
C GLY A 23 -14.91 3.23 11.20
N ALA A 24 -16.03 3.08 11.90
CA ALA A 24 -16.36 1.93 12.74
C ALA A 24 -16.33 0.61 11.99
N ALA A 25 -16.78 0.57 10.74
CA ALA A 25 -16.73 -0.64 9.90
C ALA A 25 -15.31 -1.12 9.60
N SER A 26 -14.28 -0.31 9.81
CA SER A 26 -12.90 -0.74 9.64
C SER A 26 -12.44 -1.70 10.74
N LEU A 27 -13.07 -1.70 11.93
CA LEU A 27 -12.71 -2.57 13.05
C LEU A 27 -12.82 -4.06 12.72
N GLN A 28 -13.77 -4.46 11.86
CA GLN A 28 -13.87 -5.85 11.41
C GLN A 28 -12.64 -6.31 10.59
N TYR A 29 -11.91 -5.38 9.99
CA TYR A 29 -10.73 -5.69 9.14
C TYR A 29 -9.40 -5.49 9.86
N GLY A 30 -9.33 -4.65 10.87
CA GLY A 30 -8.10 -4.41 11.61
C GLY A 30 -8.16 -3.17 12.51
N THR A 31 -6.99 -2.76 12.98
CA THR A 31 -6.83 -1.75 14.03
C THR A 31 -6.20 -0.45 13.51
N GLN A 32 -5.86 -0.40 12.23
CA GLN A 32 -5.01 0.63 11.62
C GLN A 32 -5.68 1.99 11.52
N PHE A 33 -4.89 3.05 11.62
CA PHE A 33 -5.29 4.41 11.29
C PHE A 33 -5.59 4.54 9.79
N GLY A 34 -6.56 5.37 9.41
CA GLY A 34 -6.87 5.68 8.01
C GLY A 34 -7.74 4.65 7.27
N GLY A 35 -8.11 3.52 7.89
CA GLY A 35 -9.02 2.54 7.30
C GLY A 35 -8.35 1.49 6.43
N LEU A 36 -9.05 1.01 5.40
CA LEU A 36 -8.66 -0.10 4.55
C LEU A 36 -8.92 0.20 3.07
N VAL A 37 -7.99 -0.17 2.21
CA VAL A 37 -8.19 -0.25 0.75
C VAL A 37 -8.40 -1.72 0.38
N ASN A 38 -9.55 -2.04 -0.20
CA ASN A 38 -9.93 -3.38 -0.61
C ASN A 38 -10.02 -3.46 -2.14
N PHE A 39 -9.23 -4.34 -2.75
CA PHE A 39 -9.23 -4.60 -4.19
C PHE A 39 -10.20 -5.74 -4.49
N ILE A 40 -11.25 -5.45 -5.25
CA ILE A 40 -12.23 -6.45 -5.68
C ILE A 40 -11.86 -6.94 -7.07
N ILE A 41 -11.43 -8.19 -7.15
CA ILE A 41 -11.14 -8.87 -8.43
C ILE A 41 -12.46 -9.12 -9.18
N LYS A 42 -12.43 -9.07 -10.51
CA LYS A 42 -13.56 -9.35 -11.39
C LYS A 42 -14.13 -10.73 -11.10
N LYS A 43 -15.47 -10.79 -11.04
CA LYS A 43 -16.20 -12.04 -10.88
C LYS A 43 -16.27 -12.82 -12.19
N PRO A 44 -16.37 -14.16 -12.13
CA PRO A 44 -16.63 -14.99 -13.29
C PRO A 44 -17.87 -14.52 -14.08
N VAL A 45 -17.76 -14.52 -15.40
CA VAL A 45 -18.87 -14.16 -16.27
C VAL A 45 -19.95 -15.23 -16.15
N LYS A 46 -21.19 -14.79 -15.86
CA LYS A 46 -22.36 -15.66 -15.79
C LYS A 46 -22.92 -15.96 -17.20
N ASN A 47 -23.56 -17.11 -17.35
CA ASN A 47 -24.29 -17.50 -18.57
C ASN A 47 -23.43 -17.60 -19.84
N LYS A 48 -22.10 -17.68 -19.68
CA LYS A 48 -21.16 -17.99 -20.78
C LYS A 48 -20.24 -19.10 -20.31
N PHE A 49 -20.01 -20.08 -21.19
CA PHE A 49 -19.01 -21.10 -20.93
C PHE A 49 -17.62 -20.48 -20.85
N MET A 50 -17.28 -19.59 -21.80
CA MET A 50 -15.96 -18.98 -21.87
C MET A 50 -16.06 -17.56 -22.45
N GLU A 51 -15.32 -16.65 -21.88
CA GLU A 51 -15.01 -15.33 -22.41
C GLU A 51 -13.50 -15.09 -22.25
N VAL A 52 -12.83 -14.69 -23.32
CA VAL A 52 -11.39 -14.38 -23.33
C VAL A 52 -11.20 -12.90 -23.59
N ILE A 53 -10.35 -12.25 -22.80
CA ILE A 53 -9.92 -10.87 -23.03
C ILE A 53 -8.40 -10.89 -23.11
N SER A 54 -7.84 -10.37 -24.21
CA SER A 54 -6.41 -10.12 -24.36
C SER A 54 -6.18 -8.63 -24.57
N ARG A 55 -5.25 -8.06 -23.83
CA ARG A 55 -4.92 -6.65 -23.82
C ARG A 55 -3.40 -6.49 -23.90
N ASN A 56 -2.93 -5.83 -24.97
CA ASN A 56 -1.52 -5.64 -25.25
C ASN A 56 -1.20 -4.16 -25.30
N THR A 57 -0.20 -3.73 -24.56
CA THR A 57 0.24 -2.34 -24.48
C THR A 57 1.69 -2.22 -24.86
N LEU A 58 1.98 -1.24 -25.69
CA LEU A 58 3.33 -0.76 -26.00
C LEU A 58 3.45 0.69 -25.50
N GLY A 59 4.60 1.05 -24.97
CA GLY A 59 4.81 2.41 -24.46
C GLY A 59 6.26 2.85 -24.48
N SER A 60 6.50 4.05 -23.98
CA SER A 60 7.82 4.64 -23.83
C SER A 60 8.74 3.76 -22.99
N ASN A 61 10.05 3.91 -23.14
CA ASN A 61 11.07 3.21 -22.36
C ASN A 61 10.97 1.68 -22.44
N GLY A 62 10.72 1.16 -23.66
CA GLY A 62 10.63 -0.28 -23.89
C GLY A 62 9.43 -0.96 -23.21
N LEU A 63 8.44 -0.21 -22.73
CA LEU A 63 7.29 -0.79 -22.05
C LEU A 63 6.50 -1.73 -22.95
N TYR A 64 6.39 -2.99 -22.55
CA TYR A 64 5.47 -3.97 -23.09
C TYR A 64 4.67 -4.61 -21.96
N THR A 65 3.34 -4.63 -22.10
CA THR A 65 2.47 -5.41 -21.20
C THR A 65 1.50 -6.28 -21.97
N ASN A 66 1.29 -7.49 -21.48
CA ASN A 66 0.23 -8.39 -21.95
C ASN A 66 -0.62 -8.81 -20.75
N PHE A 67 -1.90 -8.51 -20.80
CA PHE A 67 -2.89 -9.04 -19.87
C PHE A 67 -3.84 -9.94 -20.65
N THR A 68 -3.88 -11.21 -20.30
CA THR A 68 -4.83 -12.17 -20.90
C THR A 68 -5.63 -12.83 -19.79
N SER A 69 -6.96 -12.77 -19.90
CA SER A 69 -7.87 -13.40 -18.94
C SER A 69 -8.88 -14.31 -19.61
N VAL A 70 -9.26 -15.36 -18.89
CA VAL A 70 -10.31 -16.32 -19.25
C VAL A 70 -11.32 -16.37 -18.12
N SER A 71 -12.59 -16.26 -18.45
CA SER A 71 -13.68 -16.22 -17.47
C SER A 71 -14.88 -17.00 -17.97
N GLY A 72 -15.58 -17.71 -17.08
CA GLY A 72 -16.77 -18.43 -17.46
C GLY A 72 -17.50 -19.10 -16.33
N THR A 73 -18.68 -19.64 -16.67
CA THR A 73 -19.51 -20.45 -15.76
C THR A 73 -20.08 -21.64 -16.53
N ASN A 74 -19.82 -22.83 -16.01
CA ASN A 74 -20.38 -24.08 -16.51
C ASN A 74 -21.18 -24.77 -15.40
N LYS A 75 -22.51 -24.71 -15.48
CA LYS A 75 -23.43 -25.24 -14.47
C LYS A 75 -23.10 -24.67 -13.07
N LYS A 76 -22.51 -25.49 -12.20
CA LYS A 76 -22.15 -25.16 -10.80
C LYS A 76 -20.73 -24.64 -10.65
N LEU A 77 -19.88 -24.77 -11.65
CA LEU A 77 -18.50 -24.33 -11.64
C LEU A 77 -18.36 -22.96 -12.29
N SER A 78 -17.78 -22.01 -11.57
CA SER A 78 -17.41 -20.70 -12.07
C SER A 78 -15.91 -20.49 -11.95
N TYR A 79 -15.29 -19.85 -12.96
CA TYR A 79 -13.85 -19.64 -12.97
C TYR A 79 -13.47 -18.28 -13.58
N TYR A 80 -12.38 -17.74 -13.07
CA TYR A 80 -11.68 -16.57 -13.61
C TYR A 80 -10.19 -16.78 -13.46
N ALA A 81 -9.44 -16.64 -14.55
CA ALA A 81 -8.00 -16.73 -14.53
C ALA A 81 -7.41 -15.60 -15.36
N TYR A 82 -6.21 -15.14 -14.98
CA TYR A 82 -5.43 -14.24 -15.82
C TYR A 82 -3.93 -14.49 -15.69
N VAL A 83 -3.21 -14.06 -16.73
CA VAL A 83 -1.76 -13.83 -16.70
C VAL A 83 -1.53 -12.40 -17.16
N ASN A 84 -0.70 -11.68 -16.42
CA ASN A 84 -0.26 -10.33 -16.75
C ASN A 84 1.26 -10.29 -16.74
N SER A 85 1.88 -10.19 -17.92
CA SER A 85 3.33 -10.02 -18.08
C SER A 85 3.62 -8.56 -18.39
N LYS A 86 4.66 -8.00 -17.76
CA LYS A 86 5.06 -6.61 -17.89
C LYS A 86 6.58 -6.50 -17.88
N LYS A 87 7.16 -5.84 -18.89
CA LYS A 87 8.59 -5.55 -18.96
C LYS A 87 8.85 -4.16 -19.51
N GLY A 88 10.00 -3.61 -19.21
CA GLY A 88 10.43 -2.31 -19.71
C GLY A 88 11.86 -2.00 -19.28
N ASP A 89 12.48 -1.03 -19.98
CA ASP A 89 13.84 -0.59 -19.68
C ASP A 89 13.86 0.41 -18.51
N GLY A 90 12.67 1.01 -18.19
CA GLY A 90 12.57 2.13 -17.28
C GLY A 90 13.01 3.44 -17.91
N PHE A 91 12.82 4.56 -17.19
CA PHE A 91 13.15 5.89 -17.70
C PHE A 91 14.50 6.42 -17.22
N ARG A 92 15.20 5.66 -16.39
CA ARG A 92 16.55 5.92 -15.89
C ARG A 92 17.48 4.80 -16.32
N ASP A 93 18.77 5.09 -16.41
CA ASP A 93 19.77 4.04 -16.53
C ASP A 93 19.66 3.06 -15.35
N ASN A 94 19.92 1.77 -15.58
CA ASN A 94 19.81 0.72 -14.57
C ASN A 94 18.45 0.67 -13.84
N SER A 95 17.36 0.79 -14.60
CA SER A 95 15.99 0.71 -14.07
C SER A 95 15.08 -0.28 -14.83
N SER A 96 15.67 -1.22 -15.56
CA SER A 96 14.92 -2.26 -16.27
C SER A 96 14.19 -3.20 -15.32
N TYR A 97 13.06 -3.73 -15.77
CA TYR A 97 12.26 -4.64 -14.97
C TYR A 97 11.52 -5.67 -15.81
N ASP A 98 11.25 -6.82 -15.19
CA ASP A 98 10.36 -7.89 -15.67
C ASP A 98 9.44 -8.34 -14.55
N SER A 99 8.17 -8.53 -14.86
CA SER A 99 7.15 -8.95 -13.89
C SER A 99 6.10 -9.82 -14.54
N THR A 100 5.75 -10.92 -13.87
CA THR A 100 4.61 -11.76 -14.26
C THR A 100 3.70 -11.96 -13.06
N ASN A 101 2.41 -11.63 -13.23
CA ASN A 101 1.36 -11.80 -12.24
C ASN A 101 0.29 -12.73 -12.80
N SER A 102 0.09 -13.87 -12.15
CA SER A 102 -0.90 -14.89 -12.53
C SER A 102 -1.92 -15.05 -11.43
N HIS A 103 -3.16 -15.31 -11.80
CA HIS A 103 -4.27 -15.53 -10.87
C HIS A 103 -5.21 -16.60 -11.37
N LEU A 104 -5.72 -17.41 -10.45
CA LEU A 104 -6.76 -18.39 -10.70
C LEU A 104 -7.79 -18.32 -9.57
N PHE A 105 -9.03 -18.09 -9.93
CA PHE A 105 -10.19 -18.20 -9.06
C PHE A 105 -11.09 -19.33 -9.57
N LEU A 106 -11.50 -20.22 -8.66
CA LEU A 106 -12.46 -21.28 -8.91
C LEU A 106 -13.55 -21.21 -7.84
N ALA A 107 -14.81 -21.40 -8.24
CA ALA A 107 -15.92 -21.50 -7.29
C ALA A 107 -16.90 -22.58 -7.71
N TYR A 108 -17.36 -23.38 -6.75
CA TYR A 108 -18.31 -24.45 -6.95
C TYR A 108 -19.53 -24.29 -6.04
N ASP A 109 -20.70 -24.16 -6.65
CA ASP A 109 -21.98 -24.07 -5.96
C ASP A 109 -22.51 -25.50 -5.74
N PHE A 110 -22.29 -26.09 -4.53
CA PHE A 110 -22.83 -27.43 -4.19
C PHE A 110 -24.35 -27.43 -4.29
N ASN A 111 -24.95 -26.39 -3.73
CA ASN A 111 -26.40 -26.13 -3.77
C ASN A 111 -26.64 -24.61 -3.56
N GLN A 112 -27.91 -24.20 -3.41
CA GLN A 112 -28.28 -22.80 -3.22
C GLN A 112 -27.80 -22.20 -1.89
N LYS A 113 -27.38 -23.04 -0.93
CA LYS A 113 -26.93 -22.63 0.41
C LYS A 113 -25.44 -22.71 0.61
N THR A 114 -24.73 -23.53 -0.15
CA THR A 114 -23.31 -23.82 0.09
C THR A 114 -22.47 -23.60 -1.16
N LYS A 115 -21.48 -22.74 -1.02
CA LYS A 115 -20.51 -22.41 -2.05
C LYS A 115 -19.08 -22.54 -1.49
N LEU A 116 -18.21 -23.22 -2.21
CA LEU A 116 -16.78 -23.26 -1.94
C LEU A 116 -16.07 -22.48 -3.06
N SER A 117 -15.15 -21.62 -2.70
CA SER A 117 -14.28 -20.93 -3.65
C SER A 117 -12.82 -21.01 -3.20
N SER A 118 -11.94 -21.01 -4.19
CA SER A 118 -10.48 -20.96 -3.98
C SER A 118 -9.88 -19.98 -4.95
N GLU A 119 -8.86 -19.27 -4.52
CA GLU A 119 -8.08 -18.39 -5.37
C GLU A 119 -6.60 -18.51 -5.03
N VAL A 120 -5.78 -18.40 -6.07
CA VAL A 120 -4.33 -18.40 -5.99
C VAL A 120 -3.81 -17.29 -6.87
N SER A 121 -2.88 -16.49 -6.34
CA SER A 121 -2.16 -15.45 -7.11
C SER A 121 -0.67 -15.65 -6.96
N TYR A 122 0.06 -15.54 -8.04
CA TYR A 122 1.52 -15.66 -8.05
C TYR A 122 2.14 -14.51 -8.82
N LEU A 123 3.04 -13.78 -8.16
CA LEU A 123 3.80 -12.68 -8.73
C LEU A 123 5.29 -13.01 -8.70
N THR A 124 5.94 -12.86 -9.84
CA THR A 124 7.38 -12.72 -9.95
C THR A 124 7.73 -11.30 -10.40
N TYR A 125 8.79 -10.75 -9.85
CA TYR A 125 9.31 -9.44 -10.20
C TYR A 125 10.81 -9.43 -10.06
N LEU A 126 11.51 -8.97 -11.09
CA LEU A 126 12.95 -8.73 -11.08
C LEU A 126 13.20 -7.33 -11.66
N ALA A 127 13.96 -6.51 -10.95
CA ALA A 127 14.29 -5.17 -11.43
C ALA A 127 15.68 -4.71 -11.02
N GLN A 128 16.32 -3.94 -11.90
CA GLN A 128 17.45 -3.11 -11.54
C GLN A 128 16.99 -1.92 -10.68
N GLN A 129 17.90 -1.40 -9.87
CA GLN A 129 17.63 -0.30 -8.96
C GLN A 129 18.65 0.81 -9.19
N ALA A 130 18.25 1.86 -9.87
CA ALA A 130 19.09 2.98 -10.28
C ALA A 130 19.71 3.80 -9.12
N GLY A 131 19.31 3.53 -7.88
CA GLY A 131 19.71 4.27 -6.69
C GLY A 131 18.96 5.60 -6.51
N GLY A 132 19.10 6.19 -5.33
CA GLY A 132 18.57 7.54 -5.04
C GLY A 132 19.50 8.63 -5.56
N LEU A 133 19.00 9.87 -5.64
CA LEU A 133 19.77 11.04 -6.06
C LEU A 133 19.84 12.07 -4.91
N SER A 134 20.88 12.87 -4.87
CA SER A 134 20.89 14.12 -4.10
C SER A 134 20.10 15.20 -4.87
N ASP A 135 19.77 16.32 -4.20
CA ASP A 135 19.10 17.44 -4.85
C ASP A 135 19.92 18.00 -6.02
N ASN A 136 21.23 18.11 -5.86
CA ASN A 136 22.12 18.56 -6.94
C ASN A 136 22.12 17.59 -8.13
N MET A 137 22.20 16.29 -7.88
CA MET A 137 22.13 15.28 -8.93
C MET A 137 20.78 15.31 -9.65
N PHE A 138 19.68 15.42 -8.92
CA PHE A 138 18.34 15.50 -9.49
C PHE A 138 18.18 16.77 -10.37
N ASN A 139 18.69 17.90 -9.92
CA ASN A 139 18.62 19.16 -10.66
C ASN A 139 19.51 19.19 -11.91
N GLN A 140 20.64 18.45 -11.89
CA GLN A 140 21.53 18.30 -13.05
C GLN A 140 20.92 17.37 -14.10
N ASP A 141 20.51 16.18 -13.68
CA ASP A 141 19.91 15.16 -14.53
C ASP A 141 19.06 14.18 -13.69
N PRO A 142 17.73 14.29 -13.73
CA PRO A 142 16.84 13.37 -13.01
C PRO A 142 16.84 11.93 -13.55
N PHE A 143 17.43 11.69 -14.71
CA PHE A 143 17.48 10.39 -15.37
C PHE A 143 18.74 9.59 -15.02
N GLN A 144 19.75 10.23 -14.45
CA GLN A 144 21.00 9.55 -14.09
C GLN A 144 20.79 8.43 -13.08
N SER A 145 21.69 7.44 -13.13
CA SER A 145 21.82 6.36 -12.15
C SER A 145 23.14 6.47 -11.43
N ASN A 146 23.15 6.28 -10.12
CA ASN A 146 24.37 6.18 -9.33
C ASN A 146 24.62 4.75 -8.82
N ARG A 147 23.82 3.78 -9.28
CA ARG A 147 23.95 2.35 -8.92
C ARG A 147 23.72 1.48 -10.15
N SER A 148 24.78 0.84 -10.63
CA SER A 148 24.73 -0.05 -11.80
C SER A 148 24.56 -1.52 -11.44
N ARG A 149 24.80 -1.89 -10.17
CA ARG A 149 24.86 -3.27 -9.70
C ARG A 149 23.75 -3.64 -8.71
N ASN A 150 22.73 -2.77 -8.53
CA ASN A 150 21.66 -3.00 -7.58
C ASN A 150 20.48 -3.72 -8.23
N TRP A 151 19.99 -4.77 -7.56
CA TRP A 151 18.90 -5.60 -8.03
C TRP A 151 17.88 -5.87 -6.94
N PHE A 152 16.63 -6.08 -7.35
CA PHE A 152 15.52 -6.43 -6.45
C PHE A 152 14.67 -7.54 -7.06
N GLU A 153 14.42 -8.61 -6.31
CA GLU A 153 13.61 -9.75 -6.73
C GLU A 153 12.47 -10.00 -5.76
N LEU A 154 11.30 -10.36 -6.31
CA LEU A 154 10.16 -10.85 -5.55
C LEU A 154 9.63 -12.15 -6.16
N LYS A 155 9.25 -13.08 -5.27
CA LYS A 155 8.44 -14.27 -5.56
C LYS A 155 7.31 -14.30 -4.55
N TRP A 156 6.06 -14.12 -4.97
CA TRP A 156 4.95 -13.81 -4.07
C TRP A 156 3.73 -14.68 -4.37
N LEU A 157 3.50 -15.72 -3.56
CA LEU A 157 2.36 -16.62 -3.66
C LEU A 157 1.32 -16.27 -2.60
N LEU A 158 0.12 -15.90 -3.04
CA LEU A 158 -1.07 -15.72 -2.22
C LEU A 158 -2.06 -16.84 -2.49
N TYR A 159 -2.70 -17.37 -1.46
CA TYR A 159 -3.75 -18.37 -1.61
C TYR A 159 -4.90 -18.13 -0.62
N ASN A 160 -6.09 -18.51 -1.05
CA ASN A 160 -7.32 -18.37 -0.26
C ASN A 160 -8.29 -19.49 -0.59
N ILE A 161 -8.94 -20.07 0.46
CA ILE A 161 -10.04 -21.03 0.36
C ILE A 161 -11.17 -20.51 1.22
N LYS A 162 -12.35 -20.30 0.62
CA LYS A 162 -13.50 -19.70 1.28
C LYS A 162 -14.73 -20.59 1.14
N LEU A 163 -15.34 -20.92 2.27
CA LEU A 163 -16.63 -21.58 2.36
C LEU A 163 -17.69 -20.56 2.78
N ASP A 164 -18.69 -20.34 1.92
CA ASP A 164 -19.90 -19.59 2.26
C ASP A 164 -21.07 -20.56 2.45
N HIS A 165 -21.75 -20.49 3.61
CA HIS A 165 -22.89 -21.33 3.92
C HIS A 165 -24.06 -20.55 4.51
N LYS A 166 -25.25 -20.74 3.97
CA LYS A 166 -26.51 -20.18 4.49
C LYS A 166 -27.20 -21.19 5.40
N PHE A 167 -27.09 -21.02 6.71
CA PHE A 167 -27.86 -21.84 7.66
C PHE A 167 -29.35 -21.61 7.51
N SER A 168 -29.75 -20.36 7.28
CA SER A 168 -31.13 -19.95 7.03
C SER A 168 -31.16 -18.67 6.18
N GLU A 169 -32.34 -18.19 5.82
CA GLU A 169 -32.50 -16.88 5.14
C GLU A 169 -32.01 -15.69 5.99
N LYS A 170 -31.86 -15.91 7.30
CA LYS A 170 -31.40 -14.87 8.23
C LYS A 170 -29.94 -15.03 8.63
N THR A 171 -29.34 -16.22 8.50
CA THR A 171 -28.02 -16.50 9.05
C THR A 171 -27.09 -17.01 7.97
N ASN A 172 -26.03 -16.23 7.72
CA ASN A 172 -24.94 -16.59 6.81
C ASN A 172 -23.67 -16.86 7.61
N PHE A 173 -22.93 -17.88 7.22
CA PHE A 173 -21.63 -18.23 7.75
C PHE A 173 -20.59 -18.19 6.66
N THR A 174 -19.44 -17.65 6.97
CA THR A 174 -18.27 -17.65 6.08
C THR A 174 -17.07 -18.16 6.87
N LEU A 175 -16.35 -19.10 6.28
CA LEU A 175 -15.05 -19.57 6.77
C LEU A 175 -14.02 -19.32 5.68
N ASN A 176 -12.93 -18.64 6.04
CA ASN A 176 -11.89 -18.22 5.11
C ASN A 176 -10.53 -18.66 5.63
N PHE A 177 -9.84 -19.54 4.89
CA PHE A 177 -8.45 -19.89 5.10
C PHE A 177 -7.61 -19.18 4.05
N PHE A 178 -6.60 -18.43 4.47
CA PHE A 178 -5.76 -17.65 3.58
C PHE A 178 -4.29 -17.72 4.00
N GLY A 179 -3.41 -17.48 3.06
CA GLY A 179 -1.99 -17.44 3.35
C GLY A 179 -1.14 -16.78 2.28
N LEU A 180 0.12 -16.64 2.66
CA LEU A 180 1.19 -16.05 1.87
C LEU A 180 2.43 -16.93 2.05
N ASN A 181 3.06 -17.29 0.93
CA ASN A 181 4.43 -17.82 0.92
C ASN A 181 5.23 -16.99 -0.09
N SER A 182 6.27 -16.31 0.36
CA SER A 182 6.95 -15.36 -0.50
C SER A 182 8.40 -15.12 -0.11
N GLN A 183 9.16 -14.64 -1.08
CA GLN A 183 10.56 -14.24 -0.93
C GLN A 183 10.75 -12.83 -1.47
N ARG A 184 11.62 -12.07 -0.80
CA ARG A 184 12.10 -10.77 -1.23
C ARG A 184 13.62 -10.75 -1.11
N ASN A 185 14.32 -10.50 -2.21
CA ASN A 185 15.76 -10.39 -2.29
C ASN A 185 16.15 -8.98 -2.73
N ALA A 186 17.06 -8.35 -2.00
CA ALA A 186 17.65 -7.07 -2.34
C ALA A 186 19.16 -7.22 -2.36
N LEU A 187 19.77 -6.96 -3.50
CA LEU A 187 21.20 -7.10 -3.73
C LEU A 187 21.75 -5.78 -4.24
N GLY A 188 22.72 -5.20 -3.57
CA GLY A 188 23.31 -3.95 -4.03
C GLY A 188 24.16 -3.23 -3.03
N ILE A 189 24.63 -2.07 -3.40
CA ILE A 189 25.46 -1.21 -2.57
C ILE A 189 24.57 -0.33 -1.68
N ARG A 190 24.85 -0.36 -0.37
CA ARG A 190 24.06 0.34 0.67
C ARG A 190 24.95 1.29 1.45
N TYR A 191 25.21 2.46 0.89
CA TYR A 191 25.97 3.51 1.57
C TYR A 191 25.08 4.49 2.32
N ASN A 192 25.67 5.23 3.27
CA ASN A 192 25.01 6.26 4.06
C ASN A 192 24.74 7.54 3.28
N ARG A 193 25.53 7.78 2.24
CA ARG A 193 25.47 9.00 1.43
C ARG A 193 25.16 8.63 -0.01
N VAL A 194 24.37 9.46 -0.64
CA VAL A 194 23.96 9.29 -2.04
C VAL A 194 25.14 9.39 -3.00
N ASP A 195 26.07 10.31 -2.73
CA ASP A 195 27.21 10.64 -3.57
C ASP A 195 28.40 9.67 -3.44
N GLN A 196 28.30 8.68 -2.56
CA GLN A 196 29.35 7.67 -2.45
C GLN A 196 29.40 6.80 -3.71
N ILE A 197 30.60 6.72 -4.30
CA ILE A 197 30.85 5.94 -5.50
C ILE A 197 30.93 4.46 -5.13
N ASP A 198 30.34 3.62 -5.97
CA ASP A 198 30.46 2.17 -5.86
C ASP A 198 31.93 1.74 -6.06
N SER A 199 32.52 1.15 -5.03
CA SER A 199 33.95 0.71 -5.03
C SER A 199 34.21 -0.51 -5.90
N GLY A 200 33.16 -1.22 -6.34
CA GLY A 200 33.27 -2.47 -7.08
C GLY A 200 33.43 -3.72 -6.19
N GLU A 201 33.43 -3.55 -4.87
CA GLU A 201 33.52 -4.64 -3.89
C GLU A 201 32.22 -5.45 -3.80
N GLU A 202 32.17 -6.40 -2.86
CA GLU A 202 30.99 -7.22 -2.61
C GLU A 202 29.75 -6.36 -2.32
N ARG A 203 28.61 -6.83 -2.82
CA ARG A 203 27.31 -6.20 -2.60
C ARG A 203 26.65 -6.71 -1.32
N ASP A 204 25.86 -5.87 -0.70
CA ASP A 204 25.00 -6.28 0.41
C ASP A 204 23.81 -7.09 -0.12
N LEU A 205 23.60 -8.30 0.38
CA LEU A 205 22.47 -9.15 0.03
C LEU A 205 21.56 -9.31 1.23
N ILE A 206 20.28 -8.92 1.06
CA ILE A 206 19.23 -9.10 2.06
C ILE A 206 18.17 -10.03 1.48
N LYS A 207 17.96 -11.18 2.13
CA LYS A 207 16.89 -12.12 1.81
C LYS A 207 15.83 -12.08 2.89
N GLY A 208 14.57 -11.96 2.49
CA GLY A 208 13.41 -12.09 3.38
C GLY A 208 12.51 -13.22 2.90
N ASP A 209 12.23 -14.17 3.79
CA ASP A 209 11.26 -15.24 3.56
C ASP A 209 10.02 -15.00 4.42
N PHE A 210 8.84 -15.14 3.82
CA PHE A 210 7.56 -14.87 4.47
C PHE A 210 6.65 -16.08 4.33
N ASN A 211 6.28 -16.67 5.46
CA ASN A 211 5.36 -17.80 5.52
C ASN A 211 4.24 -17.50 6.52
N ASN A 212 3.11 -17.08 6.00
CA ASN A 212 2.00 -16.59 6.80
C ASN A 212 0.72 -17.33 6.44
N TYR A 213 -0.10 -17.66 7.44
CA TYR A 213 -1.44 -18.19 7.21
C TYR A 213 -2.42 -17.72 8.27
N GLY A 214 -3.68 -17.73 7.92
CA GLY A 214 -4.76 -17.35 8.81
C GLY A 214 -6.07 -18.07 8.50
N LEU A 215 -6.89 -18.12 9.53
CA LEU A 215 -8.26 -18.63 9.47
C LEU A 215 -9.18 -17.55 10.02
N GLU A 216 -10.21 -17.21 9.27
CA GLU A 216 -11.22 -16.25 9.69
C GLU A 216 -12.60 -16.84 9.52
N SER A 217 -13.42 -16.82 10.60
CA SER A 217 -14.82 -17.18 10.55
C SER A 217 -15.70 -15.95 10.81
N ARG A 218 -16.82 -15.87 10.10
CA ARG A 218 -17.81 -14.80 10.28
C ARG A 218 -19.21 -15.38 10.29
N ILE A 219 -20.03 -14.91 11.21
CA ILE A 219 -21.48 -15.15 11.26
C ILE A 219 -22.18 -13.81 11.10
N LEU A 220 -23.04 -13.71 10.11
CA LEU A 220 -23.93 -12.57 9.89
C LEU A 220 -25.36 -13.02 10.13
N HIS A 221 -26.07 -12.37 11.07
CA HIS A 221 -27.43 -12.70 11.46
C HIS A 221 -28.35 -11.49 11.33
N ASN A 222 -29.43 -11.65 10.55
CA ASN A 222 -30.49 -10.66 10.41
C ASN A 222 -31.58 -10.97 11.44
N TYR A 223 -31.97 -9.99 12.25
CA TYR A 223 -33.00 -10.10 13.27
C TYR A 223 -33.85 -8.83 13.34
N ASN A 224 -34.91 -8.84 14.12
CA ASN A 224 -35.70 -7.65 14.34
C ASN A 224 -35.45 -7.07 15.73
N PHE A 225 -35.18 -5.77 15.78
CA PHE A 225 -35.04 -4.97 16.98
C PHE A 225 -35.95 -3.75 16.86
N LEU A 226 -36.79 -3.49 17.87
CA LEU A 226 -37.80 -2.41 17.84
C LEU A 226 -38.67 -2.42 16.56
N ASN A 227 -39.10 -3.59 16.11
CA ASN A 227 -39.84 -3.81 14.86
C ASN A 227 -39.08 -3.38 13.57
N LYS A 228 -37.77 -3.15 13.65
CA LYS A 228 -36.91 -2.85 12.50
C LYS A 228 -35.90 -3.97 12.29
N LYS A 229 -35.57 -4.23 11.02
CA LYS A 229 -34.54 -5.19 10.65
C LYS A 229 -33.20 -4.69 11.17
N SER A 230 -32.47 -5.53 11.90
CA SER A 230 -31.13 -5.27 12.40
C SER A 230 -30.17 -6.35 11.92
N ILE A 231 -28.87 -6.04 11.88
CA ILE A 231 -27.85 -6.95 11.35
C ILE A 231 -26.74 -7.07 12.38
N PHE A 232 -26.51 -8.28 12.83
CA PHE A 232 -25.42 -8.62 13.74
C PHE A 232 -24.32 -9.37 13.00
N LEU A 233 -23.08 -8.95 13.20
CA LEU A 233 -21.88 -9.60 12.71
C LEU A 233 -20.99 -10.00 13.91
N PHE A 234 -20.56 -11.26 13.93
CA PHE A 234 -19.53 -11.75 14.81
C PHE A 234 -18.43 -12.43 14.00
N GLY A 235 -17.17 -12.19 14.34
CA GLY A 235 -16.03 -12.78 13.67
C GLY A 235 -14.90 -13.15 14.62
N LEU A 236 -14.22 -14.22 14.25
CA LEU A 236 -13.01 -14.74 14.88
C LEU A 236 -11.92 -14.83 13.80
N LYS A 237 -10.73 -14.33 14.09
CA LYS A 237 -9.57 -14.45 13.20
C LYS A 237 -8.39 -14.98 14.00
N TYR A 238 -7.75 -16.01 13.47
CA TYR A 238 -6.46 -16.51 13.87
C TYR A 238 -5.45 -16.23 12.75
N TYR A 239 -4.28 -15.73 13.10
CA TYR A 239 -3.20 -15.48 12.16
C TYR A 239 -1.88 -15.90 12.78
N LYS A 240 -1.06 -16.58 12.00
CA LYS A 240 0.30 -16.95 12.36
C LYS A 240 1.24 -16.58 11.23
N SER A 241 2.39 -16.07 11.56
CA SER A 241 3.47 -15.85 10.63
C SER A 241 4.79 -16.41 11.16
N ASP A 242 5.61 -16.88 10.23
CA ASP A 242 6.96 -17.34 10.47
C ASP A 242 7.84 -16.75 9.37
N ASN A 243 8.37 -15.56 9.67
CA ASN A 243 9.14 -14.78 8.72
C ASN A 243 10.60 -14.77 9.13
N SER A 244 11.50 -14.60 8.15
CA SER A 244 12.92 -14.44 8.41
C SER A 244 13.54 -13.33 7.56
N SER A 245 14.64 -12.78 8.03
CA SER A 245 15.48 -11.86 7.28
C SER A 245 16.93 -12.20 7.52
N VAL A 246 17.65 -12.46 6.44
CA VAL A 246 19.10 -12.75 6.46
C VAL A 246 19.81 -11.69 5.64
N GLN A 247 20.87 -11.13 6.19
CA GLN A 247 21.74 -10.17 5.51
C GLN A 247 23.16 -10.69 5.54
N GLY A 248 23.89 -10.50 4.44
CA GLY A 248 25.28 -10.94 4.31
C GLY A 248 25.90 -10.49 3.00
N PRO A 249 27.14 -10.91 2.72
CA PRO A 249 27.86 -10.57 1.49
C PRO A 249 27.21 -11.24 0.28
N GLY A 250 26.92 -10.47 -0.76
CA GLY A 250 26.60 -10.95 -2.09
C GLY A 250 27.83 -10.91 -3.00
N THR A 251 27.62 -11.18 -4.30
CA THR A 251 28.70 -11.14 -5.28
C THR A 251 29.15 -9.71 -5.61
N ASP A 252 30.34 -9.55 -6.11
CA ASP A 252 30.90 -8.30 -6.64
C ASP A 252 30.50 -8.00 -8.10
N GLY A 253 29.80 -8.93 -8.78
CA GLY A 253 29.39 -8.83 -10.17
C GLY A 253 28.27 -7.84 -10.43
N TYR A 254 27.88 -7.70 -11.71
CA TYR A 254 26.80 -6.79 -12.16
C TYR A 254 25.42 -7.46 -12.24
N GLY A 255 25.37 -8.77 -12.36
CA GLY A 255 24.13 -9.54 -12.56
C GLY A 255 23.31 -9.78 -11.29
N PRO A 256 22.06 -10.26 -11.43
CA PRO A 256 21.15 -10.56 -10.32
C PRO A 256 21.46 -11.94 -9.68
N ASN A 257 22.68 -12.12 -9.18
CA ASN A 257 23.05 -13.32 -8.43
C ASN A 257 22.76 -13.10 -6.95
N PHE A 258 21.73 -13.77 -6.43
CA PHE A 258 21.27 -13.68 -5.05
C PHE A 258 21.85 -14.80 -4.15
N ASP A 259 23.10 -15.23 -4.37
CA ASP A 259 23.78 -16.20 -3.51
C ASP A 259 24.72 -15.49 -2.54
N PHE A 260 24.72 -15.93 -1.28
CA PHE A 260 25.64 -15.43 -0.28
C PHE A 260 27.06 -15.94 -0.55
N GLN A 261 28.05 -15.05 -0.39
CA GLN A 261 29.47 -15.30 -0.63
C GLN A 261 30.27 -15.33 0.69
N TYR A 262 29.77 -16.05 1.70
CA TYR A 262 30.43 -16.14 3.02
C TYR A 262 31.85 -16.75 3.00
N GLN A 263 32.14 -17.57 2.00
CA GLN A 263 33.50 -18.18 1.87
C GLN A 263 34.52 -17.15 1.40
N ASP A 264 34.10 -16.25 0.50
CA ASP A 264 34.99 -15.22 -0.04
C ASP A 264 35.09 -14.02 0.91
N TYR A 265 34.03 -13.74 1.68
CA TYR A 265 33.94 -12.61 2.61
C TYR A 265 33.52 -13.06 4.02
N PRO A 266 34.39 -13.80 4.76
CA PRO A 266 34.02 -14.37 6.06
C PRO A 266 33.80 -13.31 7.15
N TYR A 267 34.41 -12.14 7.02
CA TYR A 267 34.32 -11.02 7.98
C TYR A 267 33.48 -9.87 7.43
N TYR A 268 32.25 -10.18 6.99
CA TYR A 268 31.33 -9.18 6.45
C TYR A 268 30.63 -8.39 7.56
N ASN A 269 30.76 -7.06 7.52
CA ASN A 269 30.39 -6.17 8.61
C ASN A 269 28.88 -6.07 8.86
N ASN A 270 28.06 -6.28 7.82
CA ASN A 270 26.58 -6.13 7.88
C ASN A 270 25.88 -7.49 7.96
N GLN A 271 26.48 -8.48 8.57
CA GLN A 271 25.89 -9.81 8.67
C GLN A 271 24.86 -9.88 9.76
N SER A 272 23.65 -10.39 9.44
CA SER A 272 22.59 -10.66 10.42
C SER A 272 21.68 -11.81 9.98
N ASN A 273 21.05 -12.46 10.96
CA ASN A 273 20.06 -13.49 10.71
C ASN A 273 19.00 -13.45 11.81
N TYR A 274 17.77 -13.12 11.42
CA TYR A 274 16.63 -12.99 12.34
C TYR A 274 15.43 -13.81 11.90
N LYS A 275 14.74 -14.40 12.86
CA LYS A 275 13.40 -14.98 12.72
C LYS A 275 12.39 -14.08 13.43
N TYR A 276 11.20 -13.97 12.85
CA TYR A 276 10.13 -13.13 13.35
C TYR A 276 8.81 -13.91 13.46
N PRO A 277 8.71 -14.85 14.42
CA PRO A 277 7.44 -15.52 14.65
C PRO A 277 6.42 -14.53 15.22
N ASN A 278 5.19 -14.61 14.71
CA ASN A 278 4.09 -13.78 15.15
C ASN A 278 2.81 -14.60 15.23
N GLN A 279 2.01 -14.32 16.24
CA GLN A 279 0.68 -14.91 16.42
C GLN A 279 -0.32 -13.82 16.78
N ASN A 280 -1.47 -13.84 16.15
CA ASN A 280 -2.56 -12.93 16.45
C ASN A 280 -3.89 -13.66 16.54
N ILE A 281 -4.66 -13.37 17.58
CA ILE A 281 -6.05 -13.80 17.74
C ILE A 281 -6.89 -12.53 17.86
N SER A 282 -7.91 -12.42 17.02
CA SER A 282 -8.83 -11.29 17.02
C SER A 282 -10.27 -11.77 17.14
N LEU A 283 -11.03 -11.17 18.03
CA LEU A 283 -12.48 -11.30 18.11
C LEU A 283 -13.10 -9.94 17.76
N PHE A 284 -14.07 -9.93 16.90
CA PHE A 284 -14.75 -8.68 16.53
C PHE A 284 -16.24 -8.87 16.37
N THR A 285 -16.99 -7.84 16.71
CA THR A 285 -18.43 -7.82 16.56
C THR A 285 -18.89 -6.42 16.17
N GLU A 286 -19.88 -6.37 15.31
CA GLU A 286 -20.58 -5.14 14.91
C GLU A 286 -22.08 -5.42 14.86
N ASN A 287 -22.87 -4.42 15.18
CA ASN A 287 -24.31 -4.50 15.04
C ASN A 287 -24.89 -3.26 14.38
N ILE A 288 -25.65 -3.43 13.32
CA ILE A 288 -26.38 -2.34 12.69
C ILE A 288 -27.79 -2.32 13.27
N PHE A 289 -28.10 -1.30 14.08
CA PHE A 289 -29.42 -1.02 14.60
C PHE A 289 -30.12 -0.01 13.70
N TYR A 290 -31.19 -0.40 13.04
CA TYR A 290 -32.08 0.55 12.34
C TYR A 290 -33.10 1.10 13.34
N ILE A 291 -32.82 2.29 13.90
CA ILE A 291 -33.68 2.97 14.86
C ILE A 291 -34.94 3.45 14.17
N SER A 292 -34.80 3.90 12.93
CA SER A 292 -35.92 4.26 12.05
C SER A 292 -35.56 3.93 10.59
N ASP A 293 -36.45 4.19 9.64
CA ASP A 293 -36.17 4.04 8.20
C ASP A 293 -35.09 5.02 7.71
N LYS A 294 -34.77 6.03 8.51
CA LYS A 294 -33.83 7.09 8.18
C LYS A 294 -32.55 7.06 9.02
N ILE A 295 -32.58 6.44 10.20
CA ILE A 295 -31.48 6.47 11.16
C ILE A 295 -30.99 5.07 11.46
N SER A 296 -29.70 4.85 11.35
CA SER A 296 -29.01 3.65 11.82
C SER A 296 -27.81 3.99 12.69
N LEU A 297 -27.54 3.12 13.69
CA LEU A 297 -26.38 3.16 14.55
C LEU A 297 -25.61 1.83 14.41
N THR A 298 -24.29 1.92 14.38
CA THR A 298 -23.41 0.75 14.20
C THR A 298 -22.30 0.76 15.26
N PRO A 299 -22.55 0.29 16.49
CA PRO A 299 -21.50 0.02 17.44
C PRO A 299 -20.68 -1.20 17.00
N GLY A 300 -19.36 -1.13 17.25
CA GLY A 300 -18.41 -2.19 16.99
C GLY A 300 -17.40 -2.34 18.13
N ILE A 301 -16.97 -3.56 18.39
CA ILE A 301 -15.95 -3.89 19.38
C ILE A 301 -14.99 -4.90 18.74
N ARG A 302 -13.69 -4.71 19.01
CA ARG A 302 -12.64 -5.63 18.61
C ARG A 302 -11.69 -5.89 19.75
N TYR A 303 -11.45 -7.17 20.03
CA TYR A 303 -10.39 -7.64 20.92
C TYR A 303 -9.22 -8.15 20.09
N GLU A 304 -8.02 -7.79 20.49
CA GLU A 304 -6.77 -8.26 19.90
C GLU A 304 -5.89 -8.88 20.97
N ASN A 305 -5.31 -10.04 20.63
CA ASN A 305 -4.20 -10.62 21.35
C ASN A 305 -3.07 -10.89 20.35
N ILE A 306 -1.94 -10.19 20.54
CA ILE A 306 -0.82 -10.19 19.59
C ILE A 306 0.44 -10.58 20.34
N ARG A 307 1.10 -11.65 19.88
CA ARG A 307 2.47 -11.99 20.27
C ARG A 307 3.39 -11.77 19.08
N THR A 308 4.42 -10.95 19.25
CA THR A 308 5.50 -10.76 18.28
C THR A 308 6.81 -11.11 18.91
N GLU A 309 7.69 -11.75 18.16
CA GLU A 309 9.02 -12.15 18.60
C GLU A 309 10.04 -11.81 17.51
N SER A 310 11.22 -11.36 17.92
CA SER A 310 12.40 -11.21 17.09
C SER A 310 13.51 -12.01 17.75
N ASP A 311 14.02 -13.03 17.08
CA ASP A 311 15.07 -13.91 17.57
C ASP A 311 16.15 -14.06 16.52
N GLY A 312 17.40 -13.75 16.88
CA GLY A 312 18.49 -13.81 15.93
C GLY A 312 19.78 -13.17 16.41
N TYR A 313 20.63 -12.83 15.45
CA TYR A 313 21.92 -12.21 15.73
C TYR A 313 22.33 -11.23 14.64
N TYR A 314 23.27 -10.35 14.99
CA TYR A 314 24.05 -9.55 14.06
C TYR A 314 25.53 -9.57 14.45
N SER A 315 26.41 -9.37 13.44
CA SER A 315 27.84 -9.30 13.65
C SER A 315 28.31 -7.86 13.79
N GLN A 316 29.27 -7.64 14.67
CA GLN A 316 30.00 -6.39 14.85
C GLN A 316 31.47 -6.67 14.53
N ILE A 317 31.94 -6.20 13.39
CA ILE A 317 33.31 -6.44 12.91
C ILE A 317 33.95 -5.09 12.64
N ASN A 318 35.14 -4.87 13.21
CA ASN A 318 35.94 -3.68 12.96
C ASN A 318 37.27 -4.08 12.35
N PHE A 319 37.74 -3.27 11.42
CA PHE A 319 39.03 -3.43 10.75
C PHE A 319 39.94 -2.26 11.12
N ASP A 320 41.27 -2.55 11.14
CA ASP A 320 42.27 -1.49 11.14
C ASP A 320 42.44 -0.89 9.72
N ASN A 321 43.27 0.15 9.60
CA ASN A 321 43.53 0.80 8.31
C ASN A 321 44.26 -0.10 7.29
N ALA A 322 44.80 -1.23 7.73
CA ALA A 322 45.46 -2.22 6.88
C ALA A 322 44.52 -3.37 6.46
N GLY A 323 43.23 -3.33 6.91
CA GLY A 323 42.24 -4.35 6.62
C GLY A 323 42.27 -5.57 7.53
N ASN A 324 43.07 -5.55 8.63
CA ASN A 324 43.05 -6.65 9.60
C ASN A 324 41.86 -6.51 10.54
N VAL A 325 41.22 -7.63 10.86
CA VAL A 325 40.16 -7.70 11.85
C VAL A 325 40.71 -7.43 13.24
N ILE A 326 40.26 -6.34 13.88
CA ILE A 326 40.66 -5.98 15.27
C ILE A 326 39.53 -6.23 16.29
N TYR A 327 38.33 -6.42 15.80
CA TYR A 327 37.17 -6.78 16.63
C TYR A 327 36.20 -7.63 15.82
N ASP A 328 35.78 -8.76 16.36
CA ASP A 328 34.77 -9.65 15.79
C ASP A 328 33.91 -10.19 16.92
N ASN A 329 32.65 -9.78 16.95
CA ASN A 329 31.69 -10.19 17.97
C ASN A 329 30.30 -10.43 17.37
N THR A 330 29.70 -11.55 17.71
CA THR A 330 28.31 -11.86 17.33
C THR A 330 27.40 -11.56 18.51
N VAL A 331 26.48 -10.63 18.31
CA VAL A 331 25.48 -10.22 19.31
C VAL A 331 24.18 -10.95 19.06
N PHE A 332 23.76 -11.78 20.01
CA PHE A 332 22.47 -12.47 19.97
C PHE A 332 21.40 -11.63 20.65
N GLU A 333 20.23 -11.56 20.04
CA GLU A 333 19.07 -10.83 20.56
C GLU A 333 17.81 -11.72 20.51
N ASN A 334 17.05 -11.69 21.59
CA ASN A 334 15.69 -12.20 21.62
C ASN A 334 14.78 -11.15 22.27
N LYS A 335 13.76 -10.70 21.54
CA LYS A 335 12.80 -9.69 21.99
C LYS A 335 11.39 -10.22 21.77
N VAL A 336 10.62 -10.34 22.86
CA VAL A 336 9.22 -10.80 22.83
C VAL A 336 8.31 -9.66 23.30
N ARG A 337 7.24 -9.40 22.55
CA ARG A 337 6.20 -8.44 22.94
C ARG A 337 4.83 -9.09 22.90
N ASN A 338 4.14 -9.09 24.04
CA ASN A 338 2.77 -9.54 24.18
C ASN A 338 1.85 -8.35 24.38
N ARG A 339 0.73 -8.34 23.69
CA ARG A 339 -0.25 -7.25 23.72
C ARG A 339 -1.65 -7.81 23.74
N SER A 340 -2.49 -7.25 24.60
CA SER A 340 -3.93 -7.56 24.64
C SER A 340 -4.69 -6.27 24.90
N PHE A 341 -5.68 -5.97 24.05
CA PHE A 341 -6.45 -4.74 24.16
C PHE A 341 -7.81 -4.86 23.49
N LEU A 342 -8.72 -3.95 23.87
CA LEU A 342 -10.02 -3.74 23.24
C LEU A 342 -10.02 -2.42 22.47
N LEU A 343 -10.68 -2.42 21.32
CA LEU A 343 -10.98 -1.24 20.53
C LEU A 343 -12.48 -1.11 20.32
N PHE A 344 -12.96 0.12 20.40
CA PHE A 344 -14.35 0.48 20.22
C PHE A 344 -14.53 1.36 19.01
N GLY A 345 -15.68 1.20 18.35
CA GLY A 345 -16.09 2.04 17.24
C GLY A 345 -17.61 2.27 17.25
N LEU A 346 -18.01 3.41 16.75
CA LEU A 346 -19.40 3.78 16.60
C LEU A 346 -19.61 4.49 15.26
N GLY A 347 -20.52 3.95 14.45
CA GLY A 347 -21.01 4.58 13.24
C GLY A 347 -22.44 5.04 13.40
N ALA A 348 -22.81 6.16 12.77
CA ALA A 348 -24.17 6.64 12.66
C ALA A 348 -24.44 7.06 11.22
N SER A 349 -25.64 6.80 10.73
CA SER A 349 -26.09 7.25 9.42
C SER A 349 -27.51 7.81 9.52
N TYR A 350 -27.72 8.98 8.89
CA TYR A 350 -29.02 9.62 8.74
C TYR A 350 -29.33 9.86 7.26
N LYS A 351 -30.39 9.25 6.77
CA LYS A 351 -30.91 9.35 5.39
C LYS A 351 -32.23 10.11 5.36
N PRO A 352 -32.19 11.45 5.29
CA PRO A 352 -33.44 12.24 5.24
C PRO A 352 -34.31 11.85 4.04
N ASN A 353 -33.67 11.46 2.93
CA ASN A 353 -34.29 10.93 1.73
C ASN A 353 -33.35 9.95 1.02
N LYS A 354 -33.79 9.36 -0.10
CA LYS A 354 -33.00 8.37 -0.88
C LYS A 354 -31.77 8.92 -1.64
N TYR A 355 -31.57 10.22 -1.65
CA TYR A 355 -30.52 10.90 -2.40
C TYR A 355 -29.40 11.42 -1.52
N ILE A 356 -29.62 11.55 -0.21
CA ILE A 356 -28.69 12.18 0.73
C ILE A 356 -28.50 11.24 1.92
N GLU A 357 -27.27 11.05 2.31
CA GLU A 357 -26.86 10.39 3.55
C GLU A 357 -25.87 11.28 4.29
N MET A 358 -26.14 11.57 5.55
CA MET A 358 -25.20 12.14 6.49
C MET A 358 -24.67 11.00 7.36
N TYR A 359 -23.37 10.98 7.61
CA TYR A 359 -22.75 9.93 8.42
C TYR A 359 -21.76 10.50 9.41
N ALA A 360 -21.61 9.80 10.51
CA ALA A 360 -20.60 10.06 11.53
C ALA A 360 -19.96 8.75 11.95
N ASN A 361 -18.65 8.73 12.11
CA ASN A 361 -17.89 7.59 12.61
C ASN A 361 -16.89 8.03 13.67
N ALA A 362 -16.73 7.23 14.70
CA ALA A 362 -15.66 7.36 15.68
C ALA A 362 -15.08 5.98 15.96
N SER A 363 -13.76 5.81 15.89
CA SER A 363 -13.10 4.53 16.15
C SER A 363 -11.77 4.73 16.85
N GLN A 364 -11.46 3.84 17.79
CA GLN A 364 -10.14 3.72 18.37
C GLN A 364 -9.23 2.97 17.40
N ASN A 365 -7.96 3.39 17.36
CA ASN A 365 -6.94 2.83 16.47
C ASN A 365 -5.71 2.43 17.28
N TYR A 366 -4.97 1.48 16.73
CA TYR A 366 -3.77 0.94 17.31
C TYR A 366 -2.81 0.48 16.22
N ARG A 367 -1.55 0.87 16.31
CA ARG A 367 -0.48 0.36 15.46
C ARG A 367 0.63 -0.21 16.34
N SER A 368 0.85 -1.51 16.20
CA SER A 368 1.98 -2.15 16.86
C SER A 368 3.30 -1.71 16.23
N VAL A 369 4.33 -1.58 17.07
CA VAL A 369 5.72 -1.57 16.60
C VAL A 369 5.94 -2.82 15.75
N THR A 370 6.48 -2.63 14.56
CA THR A 370 6.76 -3.70 13.60
C THR A 370 8.22 -4.16 13.72
N PHE A 371 8.58 -5.24 13.06
CA PHE A 371 9.98 -5.71 13.08
C PHE A 371 10.93 -4.73 12.42
N SER A 372 10.48 -4.03 11.38
CA SER A 372 11.23 -2.92 10.77
C SER A 372 11.45 -1.74 11.72
N ASP A 373 10.68 -1.68 12.80
CA ASP A 373 10.85 -0.69 13.85
C ASP A 373 11.72 -1.20 15.02
N ILE A 374 12.13 -2.48 15.03
CA ILE A 374 12.85 -3.09 16.18
C ILE A 374 14.22 -3.67 15.81
N SER A 375 14.37 -4.24 14.62
CA SER A 375 15.51 -5.06 14.26
C SER A 375 15.86 -4.88 12.78
N ILE A 376 16.51 -3.77 12.46
CA ILE A 376 17.11 -3.55 11.14
C ILE A 376 18.49 -2.96 11.36
N PHE A 377 19.49 -3.64 10.82
CA PHE A 377 20.78 -2.99 10.62
C PHE A 377 20.68 -2.14 9.35
N ASN A 378 20.59 -0.83 9.52
CA ASN A 378 20.55 0.12 8.41
C ASN A 378 21.62 1.19 8.66
N PRO A 379 22.57 1.38 7.74
CA PRO A 379 23.59 2.41 7.91
C PRO A 379 23.04 3.84 7.96
N ALA A 380 21.82 4.08 7.40
CA ALA A 380 21.24 5.40 7.30
C ALA A 380 20.45 5.85 8.54
N PHE A 381 20.07 4.93 9.44
CA PHE A 381 19.33 5.29 10.65
C PHE A 381 19.49 4.25 11.78
N VAL A 382 19.25 4.69 12.99
CA VAL A 382 19.20 3.87 14.21
C VAL A 382 17.76 3.79 14.73
N ILE A 383 17.48 2.78 15.55
CA ILE A 383 16.17 2.59 16.17
C ILE A 383 16.26 2.94 17.66
N ASP A 384 15.28 3.69 18.15
CA ASP A 384 15.14 3.95 19.59
C ASP A 384 14.84 2.63 20.32
N PRO A 385 15.68 2.19 21.27
CA PRO A 385 15.45 0.96 22.01
C PRO A 385 14.14 0.98 22.83
N ASN A 386 13.61 2.17 23.16
CA ASN A 386 12.40 2.37 23.93
C ASN A 386 11.14 2.56 23.07
N ILE A 387 11.26 2.36 21.76
CA ILE A 387 10.12 2.53 20.84
C ILE A 387 8.89 1.74 21.29
N SER A 388 7.75 2.42 21.35
CA SER A 388 6.47 1.86 21.80
C SER A 388 5.38 1.94 20.73
N ASP A 389 4.27 1.23 20.98
CA ASP A 389 3.14 1.15 20.05
C ASP A 389 2.35 2.47 19.98
N GLU A 390 1.88 2.83 18.80
CA GLU A 390 0.99 3.99 18.61
C GLU A 390 -0.45 3.65 18.96
N LYS A 391 -1.14 4.57 19.63
CA LYS A 391 -2.57 4.49 19.95
C LYS A 391 -3.26 5.77 19.53
N GLY A 392 -4.57 5.72 19.34
CA GLY A 392 -5.30 6.95 19.05
C GLY A 392 -6.75 6.68 18.64
N TYR A 393 -7.32 7.66 17.97
CA TYR A 393 -8.68 7.56 17.45
C TYR A 393 -8.85 8.35 16.16
N THR A 394 -9.86 7.95 15.39
CA THR A 394 -10.31 8.64 14.18
C THR A 394 -11.77 9.03 14.35
N VAL A 395 -12.11 10.25 13.97
CA VAL A 395 -13.48 10.74 13.87
C VAL A 395 -13.72 11.27 12.46
N ASP A 396 -14.82 10.85 11.84
CA ASP A 396 -15.26 11.31 10.52
C ASP A 396 -16.70 11.79 10.59
N LEU A 397 -16.97 12.93 9.97
CA LEU A 397 -18.33 13.47 9.77
C LEU A 397 -18.50 13.77 8.28
N GLY A 398 -19.52 13.25 7.65
CA GLY A 398 -19.65 13.46 6.21
C GLY A 398 -21.08 13.49 5.70
N ILE A 399 -21.17 13.98 4.46
CA ILE A 399 -22.40 13.99 3.67
C ILE A 399 -22.10 13.44 2.28
N ARG A 400 -22.88 12.45 1.87
CA ARG A 400 -22.78 11.88 0.53
C ARG A 400 -24.14 11.76 -0.14
N GLY A 401 -24.13 11.80 -1.44
CA GLY A 401 -25.35 11.67 -2.17
C GLY A 401 -25.22 11.56 -3.68
N ASN A 402 -26.35 11.25 -4.32
CA ASN A 402 -26.45 11.17 -5.76
C ASN A 402 -27.83 11.73 -6.19
N ASN A 403 -27.85 12.97 -6.66
CA ASN A 403 -29.09 13.62 -7.07
C ASN A 403 -29.43 13.27 -8.51
N LYS A 404 -30.35 12.31 -8.71
CA LYS A 404 -30.91 11.92 -10.02
C LYS A 404 -29.83 11.62 -11.09
N LYS A 405 -28.64 11.20 -10.67
CA LYS A 405 -27.45 11.00 -11.52
C LYS A 405 -26.96 12.28 -12.22
N LEU A 406 -27.31 13.46 -11.70
CA LEU A 406 -26.78 14.74 -12.18
C LEU A 406 -25.47 15.08 -11.46
N ILE A 407 -25.46 14.91 -10.14
CA ILE A 407 -24.32 15.18 -9.27
C ILE A 407 -24.20 14.02 -8.29
N SER A 408 -23.01 13.46 -8.17
CA SER A 408 -22.63 12.52 -7.12
C SER A 408 -21.53 13.18 -6.27
N TYR A 409 -21.65 13.09 -4.96
CA TYR A 409 -20.68 13.72 -4.05
C TYR A 409 -20.49 12.91 -2.78
N ASP A 410 -19.29 13.02 -2.21
CA ASP A 410 -18.94 12.61 -0.85
C ASP A 410 -17.99 13.66 -0.29
N ILE A 411 -18.39 14.33 0.80
CA ILE A 411 -17.61 15.37 1.47
C ILE A 411 -17.53 14.98 2.94
N SER A 412 -16.33 14.93 3.48
CA SER A 412 -16.09 14.56 4.88
C SER A 412 -15.12 15.49 5.57
N LEU A 413 -15.40 15.76 6.84
CA LEU A 413 -14.46 16.28 7.82
C LEU A 413 -13.88 15.11 8.56
N PHE A 414 -12.57 15.10 8.80
CA PHE A 414 -11.93 14.05 9.57
C PHE A 414 -10.95 14.61 10.60
N HIS A 415 -10.76 13.85 11.67
CA HIS A 415 -9.80 14.14 12.70
C HIS A 415 -9.15 12.83 13.16
N LEU A 416 -7.83 12.76 13.08
CA LEU A 416 -7.00 11.66 13.59
C LEU A 416 -6.16 12.18 14.75
N PHE A 417 -6.14 11.45 15.83
CA PHE A 417 -5.28 11.71 16.98
C PHE A 417 -4.34 10.53 17.20
N TYR A 418 -3.06 10.83 17.38
CA TYR A 418 -2.00 9.86 17.65
C TYR A 418 -1.37 10.16 19.02
N ASN A 419 -1.35 9.13 19.88
CA ASN A 419 -0.42 9.07 21.00
C ASN A 419 0.85 8.35 20.55
N ASP A 420 2.00 8.90 20.96
CA ASP A 420 3.31 8.26 20.75
C ASP A 420 3.58 7.91 19.29
N ARG A 421 3.30 8.86 18.37
CA ARG A 421 3.49 8.64 16.93
C ARG A 421 4.93 8.28 16.62
N ILE A 422 5.11 7.20 15.86
CA ILE A 422 6.43 6.75 15.38
C ILE A 422 6.80 7.54 14.12
N GLY A 423 7.97 8.18 14.16
CA GLY A 423 8.51 8.98 13.07
C GLY A 423 10.03 8.93 13.04
N PHE A 424 10.63 9.90 12.34
CA PHE A 424 12.07 10.08 12.27
C PHE A 424 12.49 11.41 12.88
N THR A 425 13.53 11.36 13.72
CA THR A 425 14.21 12.52 14.30
C THR A 425 15.69 12.46 14.00
N GLN A 426 16.41 13.52 14.26
CA GLN A 426 17.87 13.52 14.20
C GLN A 426 18.45 13.44 15.60
N ILE A 427 19.45 12.61 15.78
CA ILE A 427 20.21 12.50 17.01
C ILE A 427 21.70 12.63 16.72
N VAL A 428 22.44 13.09 17.72
CA VAL A 428 23.90 12.96 17.74
C VAL A 428 24.22 11.62 18.40
N SER A 429 24.80 10.70 17.63
CA SER A 429 25.20 9.39 18.14
C SER A 429 26.49 9.49 18.98
N ASP A 430 26.82 8.44 19.73
CA ASP A 430 27.97 8.41 20.65
C ASP A 430 29.33 8.66 19.93
N ASP A 431 29.37 8.39 18.62
CA ASP A 431 30.52 8.67 17.75
C ASP A 431 30.57 10.14 17.25
N GLY A 432 29.66 11.00 17.75
CA GLY A 432 29.56 12.41 17.36
C GLY A 432 28.90 12.66 16.00
N ASN A 433 28.46 11.63 15.28
CA ASN A 433 27.79 11.76 14.00
C ASN A 433 26.29 12.03 14.16
N ILE A 434 25.72 12.83 13.24
CA ILE A 434 24.28 13.03 13.16
C ILE A 434 23.68 11.85 12.38
N LYS A 435 22.80 11.10 13.04
CA LYS A 435 22.04 9.98 12.44
C LYS A 435 20.55 10.23 12.56
N SER A 436 19.79 9.72 11.58
CA SER A 436 18.33 9.63 11.73
C SER A 436 18.00 8.55 12.76
N GLN A 437 17.11 8.86 13.71
CA GLN A 437 16.57 7.91 14.67
C GLN A 437 15.09 7.67 14.39
N ARG A 438 14.70 6.40 14.31
CA ARG A 438 13.31 6.00 14.28
C ARG A 438 12.82 5.70 15.68
N GLY A 439 11.79 6.41 16.14
CA GLY A 439 11.26 6.29 17.50
C GLY A 439 9.92 7.00 17.66
N ASN A 440 9.43 7.06 18.89
CA ASN A 440 8.23 7.82 19.20
C ASN A 440 8.59 9.32 19.24
N VAL A 441 8.02 10.09 18.35
CA VAL A 441 8.28 11.53 18.21
C VAL A 441 7.43 12.35 19.16
N GLY A 442 6.17 11.95 19.38
CA GLY A 442 5.25 12.67 20.25
C GLY A 442 3.79 12.45 19.90
N ASN A 443 2.91 13.18 20.56
CA ASN A 443 1.48 13.18 20.26
C ASN A 443 1.19 14.12 19.10
N ALA A 444 0.32 13.67 18.19
CA ALA A 444 0.07 14.38 16.95
C ALA A 444 -1.40 14.37 16.56
N VAL A 445 -1.81 15.40 15.82
CA VAL A 445 -3.14 15.50 15.21
C VAL A 445 -3.03 15.69 13.71
N ILE A 446 -3.97 15.09 12.97
CA ILE A 446 -4.21 15.36 11.56
C ILE A 446 -5.70 15.61 11.42
N PHE A 447 -6.08 16.72 10.82
CA PHE A 447 -7.48 17.01 10.54
C PHE A 447 -7.64 17.71 9.21
N GLY A 448 -8.81 17.61 8.62
CA GLY A 448 -9.03 18.22 7.33
C GLY A 448 -10.40 17.95 6.74
N VAL A 449 -10.51 18.39 5.49
CA VAL A 449 -11.68 18.18 4.64
C VAL A 449 -11.25 17.36 3.43
N GLU A 450 -11.99 16.31 3.12
CA GLU A 450 -11.87 15.56 1.87
C GLU A 450 -13.18 15.63 1.10
N SER A 451 -13.08 15.80 -0.21
CA SER A 451 -14.27 15.83 -1.08
C SER A 451 -14.01 15.14 -2.40
N ILE A 452 -15.01 14.46 -2.91
CA ILE A 452 -15.12 14.05 -4.30
C ILE A 452 -16.50 14.46 -4.82
N ILE A 453 -16.53 15.19 -5.93
CA ILE A 453 -17.75 15.63 -6.57
C ILE A 453 -17.64 15.29 -8.07
N ASP A 454 -18.63 14.60 -8.58
CA ASP A 454 -18.76 14.24 -9.99
C ASP A 454 -20.04 14.87 -10.57
N PHE A 455 -19.89 15.65 -11.63
CA PHE A 455 -20.95 16.34 -12.34
C PHE A 455 -21.21 15.64 -13.67
N ASN A 456 -22.43 15.21 -13.91
CA ASN A 456 -22.87 14.76 -15.23
C ASN A 456 -23.34 15.97 -16.07
N LEU A 457 -22.38 16.69 -16.66
CA LEU A 457 -22.65 17.92 -17.41
C LEU A 457 -23.48 17.66 -18.67
N ASN A 458 -23.39 16.45 -19.25
CA ASN A 458 -24.26 16.08 -20.35
C ASN A 458 -25.75 16.13 -19.95
N LYS A 459 -26.10 15.54 -18.81
CA LYS A 459 -27.50 15.59 -18.33
C LYS A 459 -27.96 16.97 -17.90
N ILE A 460 -27.05 17.81 -17.44
CA ILE A 460 -27.33 19.17 -17.00
C ILE A 460 -27.59 20.07 -18.22
N PHE A 461 -26.74 20.03 -19.24
CA PHE A 461 -26.72 21.02 -20.32
C PHE A 461 -27.14 20.46 -21.69
N ILE A 462 -26.62 19.28 -22.10
CA ILE A 462 -26.69 18.78 -23.48
C ILE A 462 -27.89 17.87 -23.69
N ARG A 463 -28.09 16.89 -22.77
CA ARG A 463 -29.18 15.91 -22.75
C ARG A 463 -29.23 14.96 -23.98
N ASP A 464 -28.09 14.76 -24.64
CA ASP A 464 -27.94 13.79 -25.73
C ASP A 464 -27.42 12.45 -25.18
N ASN A 465 -28.09 11.34 -25.47
CA ASN A 465 -27.71 10.02 -25.01
C ASN A 465 -26.44 9.47 -25.65
N ASN A 466 -26.03 9.99 -26.83
CA ASN A 466 -24.79 9.60 -27.51
C ASN A 466 -23.57 10.35 -27.00
N PHE A 467 -23.77 11.37 -26.18
CA PHE A 467 -22.71 12.23 -25.68
C PHE A 467 -22.47 11.96 -24.20
N ILE A 468 -21.22 11.94 -23.78
CA ILE A 468 -20.77 11.86 -22.38
C ILE A 468 -19.99 13.14 -22.10
N PHE A 469 -20.40 13.86 -21.05
CA PHE A 469 -19.62 14.98 -20.55
C PHE A 469 -19.73 14.99 -19.03
N ASN A 470 -18.72 14.46 -18.37
CA ASN A 470 -18.59 14.44 -16.93
C ASN A 470 -17.37 15.28 -16.53
N TYR A 471 -17.51 15.97 -15.41
CA TYR A 471 -16.42 16.69 -14.78
C TYR A 471 -16.34 16.28 -13.32
N PHE A 472 -15.15 15.97 -12.82
CA PHE A 472 -14.97 15.66 -11.42
C PHE A 472 -13.94 16.56 -10.77
N ILE A 473 -14.09 16.76 -9.47
CA ILE A 473 -13.11 17.39 -8.60
C ILE A 473 -12.99 16.56 -7.33
N ASN A 474 -11.78 16.19 -6.97
CA ASN A 474 -11.40 15.53 -5.74
C ASN A 474 -10.38 16.43 -5.03
N THR A 475 -10.70 16.87 -3.83
CA THR A 475 -9.87 17.81 -3.08
C THR A 475 -9.70 17.32 -1.65
N SER A 476 -8.47 17.44 -1.15
CA SER A 476 -8.15 17.19 0.26
C SER A 476 -7.33 18.37 0.79
N VAL A 477 -7.83 19.01 1.85
CA VAL A 477 -7.15 20.09 2.58
C VAL A 477 -6.89 19.58 3.98
N ILE A 478 -5.59 19.49 4.34
CA ILE A 478 -5.14 18.80 5.56
C ILE A 478 -4.23 19.70 6.36
N GLU A 479 -4.50 19.83 7.64
CA GLU A 479 -3.58 20.35 8.63
C GLU A 479 -3.11 19.23 9.55
N SER A 480 -1.84 19.33 9.96
CA SER A 480 -1.24 18.33 10.84
C SER A 480 -0.22 19.00 11.75
N GLU A 481 -0.14 18.55 13.00
CA GLU A 481 0.74 19.16 14.01
C GLU A 481 1.13 18.14 15.08
N TYR A 482 2.39 18.20 15.52
CA TYR A 482 2.83 17.62 16.77
C TYR A 482 2.41 18.52 17.92
N ILE A 483 1.39 18.12 18.69
CA ILE A 483 0.82 18.93 19.79
C ILE A 483 1.59 18.79 21.09
N LYS A 484 2.38 17.72 21.24
CA LYS A 484 3.26 17.48 22.39
C LYS A 484 4.42 16.58 21.98
N SER A 485 5.64 17.00 22.29
CA SER A 485 6.85 16.18 22.11
C SER A 485 7.83 16.48 23.24
N GLU A 486 8.55 15.46 23.68
CA GLU A 486 9.67 15.61 24.61
C GLU A 486 10.96 16.02 23.90
N ILE A 487 10.97 15.92 22.57
CA ILE A 487 12.09 16.33 21.71
C ILE A 487 11.97 17.83 21.46
N ASN A 488 13.02 18.55 21.82
CA ASN A 488 13.05 20.01 21.68
C ASN A 488 12.83 20.45 20.22
N GLY A 489 11.98 21.46 20.04
CA GLY A 489 11.73 22.08 18.73
C GLY A 489 10.76 21.32 17.81
N ILE A 490 10.13 20.23 18.27
CA ILE A 490 9.17 19.45 17.48
C ILE A 490 7.72 19.89 17.70
N THR A 491 7.34 20.28 18.91
CA THR A 491 5.99 20.78 19.19
C THR A 491 5.65 21.96 18.29
N GLY A 492 4.48 21.95 17.64
CA GLY A 492 4.05 22.93 16.65
C GLY A 492 4.51 22.61 15.21
N LYS A 493 5.35 21.60 14.99
CA LYS A 493 5.80 21.19 13.66
C LYS A 493 4.75 20.31 12.97
N ARG A 494 4.74 20.36 11.63
CA ARG A 494 3.87 19.51 10.80
C ARG A 494 4.36 18.08 10.78
N LEU A 495 3.43 17.15 10.61
CA LEU A 495 3.77 15.75 10.44
C LEU A 495 4.41 15.50 9.07
N GLU A 496 5.30 14.53 9.05
CA GLU A 496 6.01 14.09 7.85
C GLU A 496 5.04 13.44 6.85
N PHE A 497 5.28 13.66 5.56
CA PHE A 497 4.54 13.08 4.43
C PHE A 497 3.05 13.45 4.41
N VAL A 498 2.65 14.54 5.06
CA VAL A 498 1.28 15.07 5.04
C VAL A 498 1.23 16.35 4.20
N PRO A 499 0.75 16.29 2.94
CA PRO A 499 0.58 17.48 2.11
C PRO A 499 -0.59 18.32 2.62
N LYS A 500 -0.45 19.64 2.53
CA LYS A 500 -1.50 20.58 2.92
C LYS A 500 -2.70 20.56 1.97
N LEU A 501 -2.39 20.43 0.68
CA LEU A 501 -3.38 20.47 -0.39
C LEU A 501 -3.10 19.37 -1.41
N ASN A 502 -4.14 18.60 -1.73
CA ASN A 502 -4.15 17.64 -2.82
C ASN A 502 -5.41 17.89 -3.65
N ILE A 503 -5.23 18.17 -4.95
CA ILE A 503 -6.31 18.38 -5.90
C ILE A 503 -6.15 17.42 -7.06
N LYS A 504 -7.21 16.70 -7.39
CA LYS A 504 -7.35 15.95 -8.63
C LYS A 504 -8.63 16.38 -9.32
N THR A 505 -8.54 16.86 -10.53
CA THR A 505 -9.70 17.28 -11.29
C THR A 505 -9.58 16.84 -12.73
N GLY A 506 -10.71 16.63 -13.41
CA GLY A 506 -10.66 16.19 -14.78
C GLY A 506 -12.00 16.14 -15.46
N ALA A 507 -11.93 16.05 -16.78
CA ALA A 507 -13.09 15.94 -17.64
C ALA A 507 -13.07 14.64 -18.44
N LYS A 508 -14.24 14.03 -18.57
CA LYS A 508 -14.51 12.86 -19.40
C LYS A 508 -15.49 13.23 -20.48
N ILE A 509 -15.03 13.22 -21.72
CA ILE A 509 -15.81 13.60 -22.89
C ILE A 509 -15.92 12.38 -23.80
N GLY A 510 -17.14 12.05 -24.21
CA GLY A 510 -17.37 10.91 -25.10
C GLY A 510 -18.45 11.20 -26.15
N TYR A 511 -18.26 10.61 -27.31
CA TYR A 511 -19.27 10.58 -28.37
C TYR A 511 -19.33 9.21 -29.01
N LYS A 512 -20.47 8.53 -28.90
CA LYS A 512 -20.63 7.14 -29.37
C LYS A 512 -19.56 6.21 -28.80
N ASN A 513 -18.64 5.78 -29.66
CA ASN A 513 -17.59 4.81 -29.34
C ASN A 513 -16.27 5.45 -28.87
N LEU A 514 -16.11 6.77 -29.07
CA LEU A 514 -14.93 7.52 -28.66
C LEU A 514 -15.10 8.07 -27.24
N LEU A 515 -14.07 7.91 -26.43
CA LEU A 515 -13.98 8.46 -25.08
C LEU A 515 -12.63 9.12 -24.88
N LEU A 516 -12.64 10.35 -24.38
CA LEU A 516 -11.47 11.15 -24.04
C LEU A 516 -11.51 11.47 -22.55
N ASN A 517 -10.36 11.43 -21.89
CA ASN A 517 -10.22 11.86 -20.50
C ASN A 517 -8.99 12.79 -20.42
N ILE A 518 -9.13 13.84 -19.65
CA ILE A 518 -8.04 14.71 -19.22
C ILE A 518 -8.10 14.83 -17.71
N GLN A 519 -6.96 14.72 -17.04
CA GLN A 519 -6.86 14.82 -15.58
C GLN A 519 -5.67 15.69 -15.20
N TYR A 520 -5.92 16.63 -14.30
CA TYR A 520 -4.90 17.44 -13.64
C TYR A 520 -4.78 17.01 -12.18
N THR A 521 -3.56 16.86 -11.70
CA THR A 521 -3.23 16.54 -10.31
C THR A 521 -2.25 17.57 -9.78
N TYR A 522 -2.54 18.15 -8.62
CA TYR A 522 -1.63 19.02 -7.87
C TYR A 522 -1.45 18.47 -6.46
N LEU A 523 -0.22 18.42 -5.99
CA LEU A 523 0.12 18.10 -4.60
C LEU A 523 1.05 19.17 -4.04
N SER A 524 0.71 19.72 -2.87
CA SER A 524 1.56 20.69 -2.18
C SER A 524 2.80 20.01 -1.59
N ASN A 525 3.79 20.82 -1.22
CA ASN A 525 5.02 20.36 -0.58
C ASN A 525 4.78 19.59 0.72
N GLN A 526 5.74 18.72 1.06
CA GLN A 526 5.74 17.87 2.24
C GLN A 526 7.11 17.88 2.89
N PHE A 527 7.18 17.61 4.20
CA PHE A 527 8.42 17.38 4.92
C PHE A 527 8.68 15.88 5.07
N THR A 528 9.94 15.48 5.19
CA THR A 528 10.33 14.08 5.34
C THR A 528 10.73 13.73 6.78
N ASP A 529 10.88 14.73 7.62
CA ASP A 529 11.24 14.58 9.03
C ASP A 529 10.42 15.50 9.95
N SER A 530 10.41 15.20 11.24
CA SER A 530 9.61 15.91 12.23
C SER A 530 10.12 17.33 12.54
N SER A 531 11.36 17.66 12.21
CA SER A 531 11.91 19.01 12.37
C SER A 531 11.44 19.98 11.27
N ASN A 532 10.79 19.46 10.21
CA ASN A 532 10.37 20.19 9.02
C ASN A 532 11.54 20.83 8.28
N SER A 533 12.64 20.13 8.12
CA SER A 533 13.80 20.59 7.38
C SER A 533 13.44 20.86 5.91
N VAL A 534 13.82 22.03 5.41
CA VAL A 534 13.66 22.40 3.99
C VAL A 534 14.87 21.92 3.20
N GLU A 535 16.05 22.21 3.70
CA GLU A 535 17.32 21.83 3.09
C GLU A 535 17.58 20.34 3.24
N SER A 536 18.16 19.74 2.20
CA SER A 536 18.53 18.34 2.25
C SER A 536 19.83 18.08 2.98
N ASN A 537 19.90 16.93 3.66
CA ASN A 537 21.15 16.45 4.23
C ASN A 537 21.98 15.66 3.20
N LEU A 538 23.23 15.32 3.54
CA LEU A 538 24.16 14.59 2.65
C LEU A 538 23.65 13.21 2.22
N SER A 539 22.80 12.58 3.02
CA SER A 539 22.15 11.31 2.66
C SER A 539 21.01 11.48 1.64
N GLY A 540 20.54 12.71 1.39
CA GLY A 540 19.39 13.01 0.54
C GLY A 540 18.04 12.52 1.10
N VAL A 541 18.02 12.00 2.33
CA VAL A 541 16.83 11.41 3.00
C VAL A 541 15.96 12.49 3.61
N ILE A 542 16.59 13.44 4.29
CA ILE A 542 15.92 14.58 4.94
C ILE A 542 15.86 15.73 3.96
N GLY A 543 14.82 16.54 4.06
CA GLY A 543 14.56 17.70 3.24
C GLY A 543 13.14 17.73 2.70
N GLN A 544 12.74 18.86 2.17
CA GLN A 544 11.41 19.03 1.62
C GLN A 544 11.22 18.20 0.34
N ILE A 545 10.04 17.64 0.15
CA ILE A 545 9.53 17.19 -1.14
C ILE A 545 8.76 18.38 -1.74
N PRO A 546 9.21 18.96 -2.86
CA PRO A 546 8.55 20.13 -3.46
C PRO A 546 7.12 19.84 -3.91
N ALA A 547 6.31 20.88 -4.03
CA ALA A 547 5.02 20.79 -4.69
C ALA A 547 5.20 20.43 -6.17
N TYR A 548 4.25 19.68 -6.72
CA TYR A 548 4.25 19.32 -8.13
C TYR A 548 2.84 19.27 -8.71
N ASP A 549 2.77 19.36 -10.02
CA ASP A 549 1.54 19.16 -10.78
C ASP A 549 1.77 18.29 -12.01
N ILE A 550 0.73 17.57 -12.41
CA ILE A 550 0.76 16.61 -13.53
C ILE A 550 -0.52 16.78 -14.33
N LEU A 551 -0.40 16.78 -15.65
CA LEU A 551 -1.53 16.72 -16.58
C LEU A 551 -1.44 15.42 -17.38
N ASP A 552 -2.49 14.61 -17.31
CA ASP A 552 -2.61 13.33 -18.02
C ASP A 552 -3.74 13.38 -19.03
N PHE A 553 -3.55 12.71 -20.15
CA PHE A 553 -4.56 12.53 -21.18
C PHE A 553 -4.69 11.06 -21.55
N SER A 554 -5.91 10.59 -21.75
CA SER A 554 -6.16 9.28 -22.34
C SER A 554 -7.36 9.32 -23.29
N SER A 555 -7.30 8.49 -24.30
CA SER A 555 -8.39 8.29 -25.26
C SER A 555 -8.67 6.80 -25.47
N SER A 556 -9.89 6.46 -25.78
CA SER A 556 -10.24 5.09 -26.18
C SER A 556 -11.32 5.09 -27.26
N TYR A 557 -11.18 4.16 -28.22
CA TYR A 557 -12.16 3.90 -29.25
C TYR A 557 -12.56 2.44 -29.22
N LYS A 558 -13.87 2.16 -29.08
CA LYS A 558 -14.41 0.81 -28.99
C LYS A 558 -15.16 0.45 -30.28
N LEU A 559 -14.75 -0.63 -30.92
CA LEU A 559 -15.40 -1.17 -32.12
C LEU A 559 -15.72 -2.65 -31.91
N LYS A 560 -16.98 -2.99 -31.65
CA LYS A 560 -17.41 -4.37 -31.38
C LYS A 560 -16.54 -5.05 -30.30
N ASN A 561 -15.72 -6.01 -30.71
CA ASN A 561 -14.83 -6.80 -29.87
C ASN A 561 -13.42 -6.20 -29.69
N TYR A 562 -13.15 -5.06 -30.34
CA TYR A 562 -11.87 -4.38 -30.31
C TYR A 562 -11.99 -3.10 -29.49
N LYS A 563 -10.95 -2.76 -28.73
CA LYS A 563 -10.80 -1.46 -28.08
C LYS A 563 -9.37 -0.99 -28.26
N LEU A 564 -9.19 0.16 -28.88
CA LEU A 564 -7.91 0.84 -29.00
C LEU A 564 -7.84 1.94 -27.97
N GLU A 565 -6.73 2.05 -27.26
CA GLU A 565 -6.49 3.11 -26.29
C GLU A 565 -5.14 3.77 -26.56
N PHE A 566 -5.08 5.06 -26.30
CA PHE A 566 -3.88 5.86 -26.36
C PHE A 566 -3.82 6.77 -25.15
N GLY A 567 -2.65 6.95 -24.56
CA GLY A 567 -2.46 7.85 -23.43
C GLY A 567 -1.12 8.55 -23.42
N ILE A 568 -1.12 9.70 -22.78
CA ILE A 568 0.04 10.51 -22.47
C ILE A 568 -0.02 10.84 -20.99
N ASN A 569 0.94 10.38 -20.22
CA ASN A 569 1.09 10.74 -18.83
C ASN A 569 2.09 11.88 -18.72
N ASN A 570 1.84 12.80 -17.77
CA ASN A 570 2.69 13.96 -17.52
C ASN A 570 2.95 14.80 -18.79
N ILE A 571 1.88 15.29 -19.43
CA ILE A 571 1.95 16.11 -20.66
C ILE A 571 2.88 17.31 -20.48
N LEU A 572 2.88 17.91 -19.28
CA LEU A 572 3.67 19.10 -18.95
C LEU A 572 5.17 18.79 -18.88
N ASP A 573 5.55 17.51 -18.83
CA ASP A 573 6.93 17.03 -18.71
C ASP A 573 7.65 17.55 -17.46
N ASN A 574 6.90 17.69 -16.38
CA ASN A 574 7.46 18.16 -15.12
C ASN A 574 8.38 17.09 -14.53
N HIS A 575 9.58 17.51 -14.12
CA HIS A 575 10.50 16.66 -13.35
C HIS A 575 10.18 16.81 -11.88
N TYR A 576 9.79 15.73 -11.24
CA TYR A 576 9.34 15.73 -9.86
C TYR A 576 9.67 14.40 -9.17
N PHE A 577 9.53 14.40 -7.86
CA PHE A 577 9.61 13.21 -7.05
C PHE A 577 8.60 13.27 -5.92
N VAL A 578 8.17 12.09 -5.46
CA VAL A 578 7.19 11.93 -4.38
C VAL A 578 7.79 11.30 -3.12
N ARG A 579 9.08 10.96 -3.19
CA ARG A 579 9.75 10.20 -2.13
C ARG A 579 11.23 10.53 -2.04
N ARG A 580 11.70 10.69 -0.79
CA ARG A 580 13.09 10.53 -0.39
C ARG A 580 13.19 9.19 0.35
N ALA A 581 13.91 8.23 -0.20
CA ALA A 581 14.04 6.91 0.38
C ALA A 581 15.05 6.92 1.52
N THR A 582 14.72 6.28 2.65
CA THR A 582 15.60 6.16 3.82
C THR A 582 16.61 5.02 3.72
N GLY A 583 16.37 4.07 2.81
CA GLY A 583 17.18 2.91 2.56
C GLY A 583 16.95 2.40 1.15
N TYR A 584 17.27 1.13 0.90
CA TYR A 584 17.10 0.53 -0.42
C TYR A 584 15.72 0.82 -1.04
N PRO A 585 15.58 1.27 -2.30
CA PRO A 585 16.60 1.45 -3.35
C PRO A 585 17.43 2.76 -3.24
N GLY A 586 17.24 3.55 -2.19
CA GLY A 586 18.00 4.75 -1.88
C GLY A 586 19.32 4.45 -1.15
N PRO A 587 19.80 5.38 -0.31
CA PRO A 587 19.10 6.59 0.14
C PRO A 587 18.92 7.66 -0.93
N GLY A 588 18.04 8.64 -0.66
CA GLY A 588 17.88 9.84 -1.44
C GLY A 588 16.59 9.92 -2.27
N ILE A 589 16.57 10.87 -3.19
CA ILE A 589 15.43 11.14 -4.09
C ILE A 589 15.23 9.98 -5.05
N ILE A 590 14.01 9.50 -5.15
CA ILE A 590 13.57 8.57 -6.18
C ILE A 590 12.73 9.37 -7.20
N PRO A 591 13.29 9.71 -8.38
CA PRO A 591 12.58 10.47 -9.41
C PRO A 591 11.32 9.77 -9.89
N SER A 592 10.31 10.54 -10.22
CA SER A 592 9.08 10.07 -10.85
C SER A 592 9.19 10.10 -12.38
N PRO A 593 8.38 9.27 -13.11
CA PRO A 593 8.46 9.20 -14.56
C PRO A 593 8.18 10.57 -15.24
N PRO A 594 8.97 10.93 -16.27
CA PRO A 594 8.71 12.10 -17.12
C PRO A 594 7.52 11.84 -18.03
N ARG A 595 7.27 12.72 -19.00
CA ARG A 595 6.26 12.50 -20.03
C ARG A 595 6.49 11.17 -20.74
N ASN A 596 5.42 10.37 -20.81
CA ASN A 596 5.48 9.06 -21.45
C ASN A 596 4.18 8.77 -22.21
N TYR A 597 4.27 7.89 -23.18
CA TYR A 597 3.20 7.56 -24.12
C TYR A 597 2.93 6.06 -24.07
N TYR A 598 1.67 5.69 -24.31
CA TYR A 598 1.32 4.27 -24.52
C TYR A 598 0.18 4.11 -25.50
N ILE A 599 0.17 2.97 -26.17
CA ILE A 599 -0.92 2.49 -27.00
C ILE A 599 -1.32 1.08 -26.57
N THR A 600 -2.62 0.83 -26.49
CA THR A 600 -3.15 -0.46 -26.06
C THR A 600 -4.18 -0.97 -27.05
N LEU A 601 -4.05 -2.24 -27.46
CA LEU A 601 -5.06 -2.97 -28.20
C LEU A 601 -5.68 -4.05 -27.28
N GLN A 602 -7.00 -3.99 -27.10
CA GLN A 602 -7.77 -5.01 -26.41
C GLN A 602 -8.64 -5.77 -27.38
N LEU A 603 -8.61 -7.09 -27.26
CA LEU A 603 -9.46 -8.05 -27.99
C LEU A 603 -10.37 -8.77 -27.01
N LYS A 604 -11.62 -8.99 -27.38
CA LYS A 604 -12.61 -9.71 -26.56
C LYS A 604 -13.30 -10.77 -27.41
N PHE A 605 -13.27 -12.04 -26.95
CA PHE A 605 -13.84 -13.21 -27.62
C PHE A 605 -14.90 -13.90 -26.76
#